data_1d0b33cfaa8a38dc4b4562439bcf3476
#
_entry.id   1d0b33cfaa8a38dc4b4562439bcf3476
#
_cell.length_a   1.000
_cell.length_b   1.000
_cell.length_c   1.000
_cell.angle_alpha   90.00
_cell.angle_beta   90.00
_cell.angle_gamma   90.00
#
_symmetry.space_group_name_H-M   'P 1'
#
loop_
_entity.id
_entity.type
_entity.pdbx_description
1 polymer ?
#
loop_
_entity_poly.entity_id
_entity_poly.type
_entity_poly.pdbx_seq_one_letter_code
_entity_poly.pdbx_strand_id
1 'polypeptide(L)'
;MNNEIAEQIKGMLVERLRIPADELEYDSELFGEDIGLDSIDSIEIIVGIENLFGVDLSGAAREDFRSIETLTAYVEAHKEG
;
A
#
# COMPACT_ATOMS: atom_id res chain seq x y z
N MET A 1 2.80 9.85 10.61
CA MET A 1 2.31 9.31 9.33
C MET A 1 1.40 10.32 8.65
N ASN A 2 1.48 10.42 7.33
CA ASN A 2 0.61 11.33 6.58
C ASN A 2 -0.73 10.64 6.30
N ASN A 3 -1.78 11.07 6.97
CA ASN A 3 -3.10 10.45 6.84
C ASN A 3 -3.69 10.60 5.44
N GLU A 4 -3.37 11.67 4.75
CA GLU A 4 -3.85 11.89 3.39
C GLU A 4 -3.29 10.83 2.43
N ILE A 5 -2.00 10.57 2.53
CA ILE A 5 -1.36 9.52 1.74
C ILE A 5 -1.92 8.15 2.12
N ALA A 6 -2.05 7.90 3.42
CA ALA A 6 -2.58 6.63 3.92
C ALA A 6 -3.99 6.36 3.40
N GLU A 7 -4.85 7.38 3.39
CA GLU A 7 -6.22 7.23 2.90
C GLU A 7 -6.25 6.97 1.39
N GLN A 8 -5.37 7.61 0.64
CA GLN A 8 -5.30 7.36 -0.79
C GLN A 8 -4.82 5.93 -1.09
N ILE A 9 -3.85 5.46 -0.32
CA ILE A 9 -3.37 4.08 -0.46
C ILE A 9 -4.49 3.10 -0.10
N LYS A 10 -5.18 3.35 1.00
CA LYS A 10 -6.30 2.49 1.41
C LYS A 10 -7.37 2.43 0.33
N GLY A 11 -7.77 3.58 -0.22
CA GLY A 11 -8.76 3.63 -1.28
C GLY A 11 -8.33 2.86 -2.52
N MET A 12 -7.07 2.97 -2.88
CA MET A 12 -6.53 2.25 -4.01
C MET A 12 -6.58 0.74 -3.79
N LEU A 13 -6.21 0.29 -2.58
CA LEU A 13 -6.26 -1.14 -2.26
C LEU A 13 -7.69 -1.67 -2.27
N VAL A 14 -8.62 -0.91 -1.73
CA VAL A 14 -10.04 -1.29 -1.73
C VAL A 14 -10.54 -1.46 -3.15
N GLU A 15 -10.22 -0.52 -4.03
CA GLU A 15 -10.70 -0.57 -5.42
C GLU A 15 -10.01 -1.64 -6.25
N ARG A 16 -8.68 -1.70 -6.20
CA ARG A 16 -7.91 -2.60 -7.06
C ARG A 16 -7.95 -4.04 -6.60
N LEU A 17 -7.88 -4.26 -5.29
CA LEU A 17 -7.78 -5.59 -4.72
C LEU A 17 -9.08 -6.07 -4.10
N ARG A 18 -10.09 -5.23 -4.15
CA ARG A 18 -11.45 -5.54 -3.64
C ARG A 18 -11.44 -5.96 -2.18
N ILE A 19 -10.60 -5.32 -1.39
CA ILE A 19 -10.55 -5.55 0.05
C ILE A 19 -11.68 -4.73 0.69
N PRO A 20 -12.50 -5.34 1.55
CA PRO A 20 -13.55 -4.57 2.25
C PRO A 20 -12.93 -3.46 3.10
N ALA A 21 -13.43 -2.24 2.94
CA ALA A 21 -12.85 -1.08 3.61
C ALA A 21 -12.88 -1.21 5.14
N ASP A 22 -13.93 -1.84 5.67
CA ASP A 22 -14.09 -2.00 7.11
C ASP A 22 -13.18 -3.09 7.70
N GLU A 23 -12.55 -3.89 6.86
CA GLU A 23 -11.60 -4.92 7.28
C GLU A 23 -10.16 -4.47 7.14
N LEU A 24 -9.93 -3.32 6.52
CA LEU A 24 -8.59 -2.83 6.21
C LEU A 24 -8.21 -1.68 7.12
N GLU A 25 -7.34 -1.97 8.07
CA GLU A 25 -6.77 -0.97 8.97
C GLU A 25 -5.40 -0.53 8.48
N TYR A 26 -4.89 0.57 9.00
CA TYR A 26 -3.57 1.06 8.59
C TYR A 26 -2.44 0.12 8.98
N ASP A 27 -2.61 -0.61 10.07
CA ASP A 27 -1.61 -1.55 10.57
C ASP A 27 -1.89 -3.01 10.19
N SER A 28 -2.93 -3.27 9.41
CA SER A 28 -3.24 -4.63 8.96
C SER A 28 -2.10 -5.21 8.14
N GLU A 29 -1.76 -6.45 8.41
CA GLU A 29 -0.75 -7.15 7.62
C GLU A 29 -1.34 -7.59 6.29
N LEU A 30 -0.96 -6.89 5.23
CA LEU A 30 -1.56 -7.10 3.91
C LEU A 30 -1.34 -8.51 3.38
N PHE A 31 -0.16 -9.08 3.64
CA PHE A 31 0.18 -10.41 3.17
C PHE A 31 0.04 -11.47 4.27
N GLY A 32 -0.63 -11.09 5.37
CA GLY A 32 -0.94 -12.01 6.45
C GLY A 32 -2.20 -12.81 6.19
N GLU A 33 -2.60 -13.61 7.17
CA GLU A 33 -3.76 -14.50 7.01
C GLU A 33 -5.09 -13.76 6.87
N ASP A 34 -5.24 -12.63 7.54
CA ASP A 34 -6.51 -11.90 7.56
C ASP A 34 -6.86 -11.28 6.20
N ILE A 35 -5.89 -10.65 5.57
CA ILE A 35 -6.09 -10.03 4.25
C ILE A 35 -5.73 -10.99 3.14
N GLY A 36 -4.59 -11.67 3.28
CA GLY A 36 -4.22 -12.77 2.39
C GLY A 36 -3.78 -12.41 1.00
N LEU A 37 -3.14 -11.26 0.81
CA LEU A 37 -2.62 -10.89 -0.50
C LEU A 37 -1.44 -11.78 -0.90
N ASP A 38 -1.23 -11.96 -2.19
CA ASP A 38 -0.12 -12.76 -2.71
C ASP A 38 0.81 -11.90 -3.58
N SER A 39 1.80 -12.55 -4.19
CA SER A 39 2.81 -11.83 -4.98
C SER A 39 2.24 -11.12 -6.20
N ILE A 40 1.13 -11.62 -6.76
CA ILE A 40 0.47 -10.98 -7.88
C ILE A 40 -0.17 -9.66 -7.41
N ASP A 41 -0.74 -9.68 -6.21
CA ASP A 41 -1.34 -8.49 -5.63
C ASP A 41 -0.29 -7.41 -5.36
N SER A 42 0.95 -7.79 -5.06
CA SER A 42 2.01 -6.81 -4.85
C SER A 42 2.29 -5.99 -6.11
N ILE A 43 2.13 -6.58 -7.29
CA ILE A 43 2.28 -5.87 -8.55
C ILE A 43 1.22 -4.77 -8.67
N GLU A 44 -0.01 -5.07 -8.27
CA GLU A 44 -1.08 -4.07 -8.26
C GLU A 44 -0.77 -2.92 -7.31
N ILE A 45 -0.18 -3.21 -6.16
CA ILE A 45 0.23 -2.18 -5.21
C ILE A 45 1.30 -1.28 -5.83
N ILE A 46 2.30 -1.87 -6.47
CA ILE A 46 3.38 -1.12 -7.12
C ILE A 46 2.81 -0.18 -8.18
N VAL A 47 1.98 -0.70 -9.06
CA VAL A 47 1.37 0.09 -10.13
C VAL A 47 0.49 1.20 -9.57
N GLY A 48 -0.33 0.86 -8.58
CA GLY A 48 -1.25 1.82 -7.98
C GLY A 48 -0.52 3.00 -7.31
N ILE A 49 0.52 2.71 -6.56
CA ILE A 49 1.28 3.76 -5.90
C ILE A 49 2.05 4.61 -6.91
N GLU A 50 2.60 3.99 -7.94
CA GLU A 50 3.25 4.75 -9.00
C GLU A 50 2.26 5.71 -9.67
N ASN A 51 1.06 5.24 -9.96
CA ASN A 51 0.04 6.08 -10.58
C ASN A 51 -0.43 7.22 -9.68
N LEU A 52 -0.54 6.96 -8.37
CA LEU A 52 -1.04 7.97 -7.44
C LEU A 52 0.02 9.00 -7.07
N PHE A 53 1.26 8.58 -6.88
CA PHE A 53 2.29 9.42 -6.27
C PHE A 53 3.54 9.58 -7.11
N GLY A 54 3.68 8.82 -8.19
CA GLY A 54 4.89 8.82 -8.99
C GLY A 54 6.08 8.17 -8.29
N VAL A 55 5.83 7.35 -7.28
CA VAL A 55 6.88 6.67 -6.51
C VAL A 55 7.04 5.25 -7.01
N ASP A 56 8.29 4.88 -7.30
CA ASP A 56 8.63 3.55 -7.79
C ASP A 56 8.93 2.61 -6.62
N LEU A 57 8.09 1.60 -6.43
CA LEU A 57 8.23 0.62 -5.37
C LEU A 57 9.03 -0.61 -5.77
N SER A 58 9.52 -0.67 -7.02
CA SER A 58 10.20 -1.88 -7.49
C SER A 58 11.47 -2.20 -6.70
N GLY A 59 12.08 -1.20 -6.08
CA GLY A 59 13.26 -1.39 -5.24
C GLY A 59 12.97 -1.52 -3.75
N ALA A 60 11.70 -1.54 -3.37
CA ALA A 60 11.31 -1.61 -1.97
C ALA A 60 11.54 -3.02 -1.41
N ALA A 61 11.79 -3.10 -0.10
CA ALA A 61 11.94 -4.37 0.58
C ALA A 61 10.56 -4.98 0.87
N ARG A 62 10.55 -6.30 1.13
CA ARG A 62 9.31 -7.00 1.46
C ARG A 62 8.58 -6.34 2.63
N GLU A 63 9.29 -5.94 3.65
CA GLU A 63 8.71 -5.32 4.84
C GLU A 63 8.07 -3.97 4.56
N ASP A 64 8.42 -3.31 3.47
CA ASP A 64 7.78 -2.06 3.07
C ASP A 64 6.35 -2.28 2.58
N PHE A 65 6.02 -3.50 2.18
CA PHE A 65 4.68 -3.88 1.74
C PHE A 65 3.82 -4.45 2.86
N ARG A 66 4.30 -4.45 4.09
CA ARG A 66 3.60 -5.13 5.19
C ARG A 66 2.22 -4.54 5.48
N SER A 67 2.11 -3.23 5.48
CA SER A 67 0.86 -2.56 5.85
C SER A 67 0.76 -1.21 5.14
N ILE A 68 -0.41 -0.58 5.27
CA ILE A 68 -0.60 0.79 4.77
C ILE A 68 0.39 1.73 5.44
N GLU A 69 0.65 1.54 6.74
CA GLU A 69 1.63 2.36 7.47
C GLU A 69 3.01 2.30 6.82
N THR A 70 3.48 1.10 6.51
CA THR A 70 4.81 0.95 5.91
C THR A 70 4.86 1.50 4.49
N LEU A 71 3.79 1.31 3.73
CA LEU A 71 3.70 1.87 2.39
C LEU A 71 3.69 3.40 2.43
N THR A 72 2.95 3.97 3.38
CA THR A 72 2.90 5.42 3.56
C THR A 72 4.28 5.97 3.90
N ALA A 73 4.99 5.30 4.81
CA ALA A 73 6.34 5.72 5.19
C ALA A 73 7.28 5.71 4.00
N TYR A 74 7.19 4.67 3.17
CA TYR A 74 8.01 4.57 1.97
C TYR A 74 7.71 5.72 1.00
N VAL A 75 6.43 5.98 0.78
CA VAL A 75 6.02 7.07 -0.12
C VAL A 75 6.52 8.41 0.39
N GLU A 76 6.36 8.67 1.69
CA GLU A 76 6.83 9.93 2.28
C GLU A 76 8.34 10.12 2.12
N ALA A 77 9.10 9.02 2.24
CA ALA A 77 10.55 9.07 2.14
C ALA A 77 11.04 9.26 0.70
N HIS A 78 10.27 8.85 -0.29
CA HIS A 78 10.69 8.84 -1.69
C HIS A 78 9.90 9.79 -2.59
N LYS A 79 8.85 10.38 -2.08
CA LYS A 79 8.03 11.31 -2.84
C LYS A 79 8.76 12.64 -2.98
N GLU A 80 8.84 13.13 -4.20
CA GLU A 80 9.45 14.43 -4.49
C GLU A 80 8.42 15.55 -4.38
N GLY A 81 8.84 16.62 -3.78
CA GLY A 81 8.03 17.80 -3.62
C GLY A 81 7.27 17.81 -2.34
#